data_266d4fdce475fab03e8a4bfd94b18d51
#
_entry.id   266d4fdce475fab03e8a4bfd94b18d51
#
_cell.length_a   1.000
_cell.length_b   1.000
_cell.length_c   1.000
_cell.angle_alpha   90.00
_cell.angle_beta   90.00
_cell.angle_gamma   90.00
#
_symmetry.space_group_name_H-M   'P 1'
#
loop_
_entity.id
_entity.type
_entity.pdbx_description
1 polymer ?
#
loop_
_entity_poly.entity_id
_entity_poly.type
_entity_poly.pdbx_seq_one_letter_code
_entity_poly.pdbx_strand_id
1 'polypeptide(L)'
;MKIRSVSVFTFSTFVMILLLGVIAVAQDQGVVAHDAWVRMPAPSKMDTALYLVLENHSSQTRAVVSASSEAAAKLEMHEMKNVKKDDSMSKSGDSMGMGGSDSSMNKPSQSMMTMTPVSKIEIPANGKVTLAPNGLHIMMFGLKSRPAMGDKINVALKLDDGSTVPVVATVK
;
A
#
# COMPACT_ATOMS: atom_id res chain seq x y z
N MET A 1 7.23 -41.91 84.85
CA MET A 1 6.57 -40.70 84.33
C MET A 1 7.42 -40.21 83.12
N LYS A 2 7.00 -40.51 81.83
CA LYS A 2 7.79 -40.27 80.62
C LYS A 2 7.43 -38.91 80.08
N ILE A 3 8.38 -37.99 80.06
CA ILE A 3 8.23 -36.72 79.42
C ILE A 3 8.71 -36.85 77.99
N ARG A 4 7.77 -36.69 77.02
CA ARG A 4 8.04 -36.72 75.55
C ARG A 4 8.57 -35.35 75.15
N SER A 5 9.77 -35.36 74.57
CA SER A 5 10.38 -34.20 73.92
C SER A 5 9.63 -33.92 72.56
N VAL A 6 9.12 -32.71 72.46
CA VAL A 6 8.52 -32.20 71.22
C VAL A 6 9.61 -31.48 70.43
N SER A 7 10.01 -32.11 69.30
CA SER A 7 10.97 -31.54 68.39
C SER A 7 10.24 -30.50 67.50
N VAL A 8 10.62 -29.23 67.62
CA VAL A 8 10.11 -28.13 66.76
C VAL A 8 10.91 -28.12 65.49
N PHE A 9 10.28 -28.62 64.40
CA PHE A 9 10.81 -28.46 63.06
C PHE A 9 10.55 -27.04 62.57
N THR A 10 11.59 -26.22 62.57
CA THR A 10 11.55 -24.91 61.89
C THR A 10 11.60 -25.13 60.37
N PHE A 11 10.44 -24.97 59.74
CA PHE A 11 10.31 -24.95 58.32
C PHE A 11 10.80 -23.58 57.80
N SER A 12 12.07 -23.53 57.38
CA SER A 12 12.63 -22.37 56.66
C SER A 12 12.07 -22.35 55.24
N THR A 13 11.03 -21.59 55.04
CA THR A 13 10.49 -21.32 53.72
C THR A 13 11.45 -20.39 52.98
N PHE A 14 12.27 -20.98 52.11
CA PHE A 14 13.09 -20.30 51.14
C PHE A 14 12.14 -19.77 50.03
N VAL A 15 11.70 -18.53 50.18
CA VAL A 15 10.93 -17.83 49.16
C VAL A 15 11.89 -17.44 48.02
N MET A 16 12.02 -18.31 47.07
CA MET A 16 12.70 -18.04 45.80
C MET A 16 11.79 -17.14 44.95
N ILE A 17 12.02 -15.82 45.00
CA ILE A 17 11.36 -14.85 44.13
C ILE A 17 11.91 -15.06 42.71
N LEU A 18 11.17 -15.83 41.89
CA LEU A 18 11.40 -15.97 40.47
C LEU A 18 11.00 -14.64 39.80
N LEU A 19 11.98 -13.75 39.57
CA LEU A 19 11.79 -12.59 38.71
C LEU A 19 11.52 -13.11 37.27
N LEU A 20 10.25 -13.36 36.96
CA LEU A 20 9.81 -13.47 35.57
C LEU A 20 9.95 -12.10 34.93
N GLY A 21 11.07 -11.87 34.28
CA GLY A 21 11.20 -10.76 33.35
C GLY A 21 10.13 -10.92 32.27
N VAL A 22 9.09 -10.11 32.32
CA VAL A 22 8.13 -9.95 31.23
C VAL A 22 8.92 -9.33 30.08
N ILE A 23 9.40 -10.17 29.17
CA ILE A 23 9.88 -9.70 27.88
C ILE A 23 8.61 -9.20 27.18
N ALA A 24 8.40 -7.87 27.21
CA ALA A 24 7.42 -7.23 26.36
C ALA A 24 7.89 -7.48 24.90
N VAL A 25 7.37 -8.54 24.31
CA VAL A 25 7.46 -8.71 22.85
C VAL A 25 6.64 -7.55 22.29
N ALA A 26 7.33 -6.51 21.82
CA ALA A 26 6.70 -5.49 21.01
C ALA A 26 6.01 -6.26 19.87
N GLN A 27 4.69 -6.32 19.90
CA GLN A 27 3.92 -6.87 18.79
C GLN A 27 4.21 -5.96 17.62
N ASP A 28 4.93 -6.49 16.66
CA ASP A 28 5.13 -5.88 15.36
C ASP A 28 3.73 -5.71 14.75
N GLN A 29 3.18 -4.51 14.89
CA GLN A 29 1.80 -4.20 14.49
C GLN A 29 1.72 -4.07 12.96
N GLY A 30 2.44 -4.84 12.23
CA GLY A 30 2.30 -5.02 10.80
C GLY A 30 1.92 -3.77 9.99
N VAL A 31 1.42 -4.00 8.80
CA VAL A 31 0.88 -2.94 7.92
C VAL A 31 -0.62 -2.80 8.16
N VAL A 32 -1.09 -1.57 8.33
CA VAL A 32 -2.51 -1.21 8.47
C VAL A 32 -2.95 -0.35 7.29
N ALA A 33 -4.18 -0.59 6.81
CA ALA A 33 -4.80 0.21 5.75
C ALA A 33 -5.93 1.05 6.35
N HIS A 34 -5.99 2.33 5.98
CA HIS A 34 -7.07 3.22 6.38
C HIS A 34 -7.43 4.21 5.26
N ASP A 35 -8.53 4.97 5.45
CA ASP A 35 -9.05 5.94 4.48
C ASP A 35 -9.30 5.36 3.08
N ALA A 36 -9.66 4.07 3.02
CA ALA A 36 -9.84 3.37 1.76
C ALA A 36 -11.14 3.78 1.06
N TRP A 37 -11.02 4.14 -0.21
CA TRP A 37 -12.16 4.45 -1.05
C TRP A 37 -11.93 4.06 -2.51
N VAL A 38 -13.02 3.73 -3.18
CA VAL A 38 -13.05 3.39 -4.60
C VAL A 38 -13.78 4.50 -5.35
N ARG A 39 -13.19 4.95 -6.45
CA ARG A 39 -13.85 5.94 -7.32
C ARG A 39 -15.10 5.33 -7.95
N MET A 40 -16.20 6.07 -7.98
CA MET A 40 -17.38 5.67 -8.75
C MET A 40 -16.99 5.50 -10.24
N PRO A 41 -17.20 4.32 -10.84
CA PRO A 41 -16.89 4.12 -12.26
C PRO A 41 -17.81 4.96 -13.16
N ALA A 42 -17.27 5.46 -14.26
CA ALA A 42 -18.06 6.17 -15.27
C ALA A 42 -19.21 5.28 -15.81
N PRO A 43 -20.34 5.86 -16.29
CA PRO A 43 -21.53 5.08 -16.68
C PRO A 43 -21.30 3.89 -17.60
N SER A 44 -20.35 4.02 -18.53
CA SER A 44 -20.01 2.99 -19.54
C SER A 44 -18.77 2.16 -19.20
N LYS A 45 -18.21 2.31 -17.98
CA LYS A 45 -16.96 1.64 -17.58
C LYS A 45 -17.20 0.66 -16.46
N MET A 46 -16.52 -0.48 -16.52
CA MET A 46 -16.47 -1.49 -15.46
C MET A 46 -15.08 -1.55 -14.83
N ASP A 47 -14.29 -0.49 -15.03
CA ASP A 47 -12.96 -0.33 -14.42
C ASP A 47 -12.96 0.90 -13.54
N THR A 48 -12.23 0.82 -12.44
CA THR A 48 -12.14 1.89 -11.46
C THR A 48 -10.81 1.85 -10.72
N ALA A 49 -10.61 2.79 -9.80
CA ALA A 49 -9.40 2.88 -9.00
C ALA A 49 -9.71 2.89 -7.50
N LEU A 50 -8.89 2.19 -6.74
CA LEU A 50 -8.86 2.15 -5.29
C LEU A 50 -7.72 3.04 -4.78
N TYR A 51 -8.05 3.83 -3.79
CA TYR A 51 -7.15 4.73 -3.08
C TYR A 51 -7.22 4.46 -1.58
N LEU A 52 -6.09 4.57 -0.89
CA LEU A 52 -6.00 4.33 0.55
C LEU A 52 -4.67 4.84 1.11
N VAL A 53 -4.54 4.83 2.41
CA VAL A 53 -3.26 5.03 3.10
C VAL A 53 -2.84 3.70 3.71
N LEU A 54 -1.58 3.31 3.51
CA LEU A 54 -0.94 2.17 4.15
C LEU A 54 0.08 2.69 5.15
N GLU A 55 -0.02 2.26 6.39
CA GLU A 55 0.88 2.61 7.47
C GLU A 55 1.57 1.35 7.98
N ASN A 56 2.89 1.40 8.05
CA ASN A 56 3.74 0.30 8.49
C ASN A 56 4.30 0.61 9.88
N HIS A 57 3.82 -0.11 10.87
CA HIS A 57 4.27 0.02 12.26
C HIS A 57 5.44 -0.90 12.60
N SER A 58 5.96 -1.63 11.61
CA SER A 58 7.12 -2.50 11.79
C SER A 58 8.43 -1.76 11.58
N SER A 59 9.50 -2.31 12.15
CA SER A 59 10.86 -1.80 11.98
C SER A 59 11.49 -2.18 10.63
N GLN A 60 10.78 -2.92 9.77
CA GLN A 60 11.23 -3.34 8.46
C GLN A 60 10.37 -2.71 7.37
N THR A 61 10.99 -2.31 6.26
CA THR A 61 10.27 -1.94 5.06
C THR A 61 9.46 -3.14 4.58
N ARG A 62 8.18 -2.90 4.25
CA ARG A 62 7.28 -3.90 3.67
C ARG A 62 6.90 -3.50 2.27
N ALA A 63 6.33 -4.43 1.52
CA ALA A 63 5.82 -4.12 0.18
C ALA A 63 4.50 -4.85 -0.10
N VAL A 64 3.54 -4.15 -0.68
CA VAL A 64 2.38 -4.81 -1.31
C VAL A 64 2.85 -5.41 -2.63
N VAL A 65 2.68 -6.72 -2.79
CA VAL A 65 3.09 -7.46 -4.00
C VAL A 65 1.92 -7.89 -4.86
N SER A 66 0.72 -7.95 -4.30
CA SER A 66 -0.51 -8.19 -5.08
C SER A 66 -1.74 -7.67 -4.35
N ALA A 67 -2.82 -7.48 -5.10
CA ALA A 67 -4.13 -7.13 -4.60
C ALA A 67 -5.20 -8.02 -5.24
N SER A 68 -6.26 -8.34 -4.50
CA SER A 68 -7.38 -9.13 -4.98
C SER A 68 -8.70 -8.66 -4.39
N SER A 69 -9.79 -8.88 -5.11
CA SER A 69 -11.15 -8.59 -4.66
C SER A 69 -12.14 -9.50 -5.38
N GLU A 70 -13.18 -9.92 -4.69
CA GLU A 70 -14.27 -10.66 -5.32
C GLU A 70 -15.12 -9.78 -6.25
N ALA A 71 -15.08 -8.45 -6.06
CA ALA A 71 -15.86 -7.49 -6.83
C ALA A 71 -15.32 -7.22 -8.24
N ALA A 72 -14.07 -7.60 -8.54
CA ALA A 72 -13.41 -7.33 -9.82
C ALA A 72 -12.68 -8.57 -10.34
N ALA A 73 -12.48 -8.64 -11.65
CA ALA A 73 -11.77 -9.76 -12.28
C ALA A 73 -10.26 -9.70 -12.02
N LYS A 74 -9.70 -8.48 -11.95
CA LYS A 74 -8.25 -8.26 -11.79
C LYS A 74 -7.98 -6.94 -11.07
N LEU A 75 -6.95 -6.94 -10.22
CA LEU A 75 -6.38 -5.74 -9.62
C LEU A 75 -4.93 -5.58 -10.03
N GLU A 76 -4.52 -4.36 -10.33
CA GLU A 76 -3.14 -4.01 -10.69
C GLU A 76 -2.69 -2.74 -9.97
N MET A 77 -1.45 -2.74 -9.52
CA MET A 77 -0.83 -1.55 -8.93
C MET A 77 -0.25 -0.67 -10.03
N HIS A 78 -0.57 0.61 -10.03
CA HIS A 78 -0.17 1.57 -11.04
C HIS A 78 0.40 2.83 -10.40
N GLU A 79 1.25 3.51 -11.16
CA GLU A 79 1.79 4.83 -10.82
C GLU A 79 1.59 5.79 -11.97
N MET A 80 1.16 7.02 -11.68
CA MET A 80 1.12 8.10 -12.65
C MET A 80 2.50 8.77 -12.73
N LYS A 81 3.12 8.73 -13.92
CA LYS A 81 4.41 9.39 -14.18
C LYS A 81 4.25 10.52 -15.19
N ASN A 82 4.90 11.65 -14.90
CA ASN A 82 5.07 12.71 -15.88
C ASN A 82 6.16 12.29 -16.87
N VAL A 83 5.77 11.91 -18.07
CA VAL A 83 6.71 11.67 -19.16
C VAL A 83 6.97 13.01 -19.86
N LYS A 84 8.16 13.57 -19.64
CA LYS A 84 8.67 14.61 -20.54
C LYS A 84 8.90 13.94 -21.88
N LYS A 85 8.28 14.44 -22.93
CA LYS A 85 8.57 14.03 -24.29
C LYS A 85 9.98 14.52 -24.60
N ASP A 86 10.98 13.69 -24.32
CA ASP A 86 12.33 13.94 -24.83
C ASP A 86 12.26 13.85 -26.36
N ASP A 87 12.62 14.95 -27.01
CA ASP A 87 12.73 15.07 -28.49
C ASP A 87 13.93 14.23 -29.02
N SER A 88 13.97 12.96 -28.67
CA SER A 88 14.98 12.02 -29.21
C SER A 88 14.35 11.05 -30.19
N MET A 89 13.69 11.57 -31.20
CA MET A 89 13.42 10.84 -32.45
C MET A 89 13.32 11.80 -33.61
N SER A 90 14.48 12.25 -34.07
CA SER A 90 14.65 12.61 -35.49
C SER A 90 16.11 12.87 -35.80
N LYS A 91 16.82 11.86 -36.26
CA LYS A 91 17.97 12.03 -37.17
C LYS A 91 17.95 10.90 -38.15
N SER A 92 17.24 11.07 -39.22
CA SER A 92 17.58 10.59 -40.56
C SER A 92 16.66 11.28 -41.58
N GLY A 93 17.22 12.02 -42.46
CA GLY A 93 16.49 12.62 -43.59
C GLY A 93 17.01 13.99 -43.92
N ASP A 94 18.09 13.99 -44.67
CA ASP A 94 18.59 15.09 -45.51
C ASP A 94 17.46 15.76 -46.28
N SER A 95 17.33 17.09 -46.20
CA SER A 95 16.89 17.93 -47.31
C SER A 95 17.03 19.41 -47.00
N MET A 96 17.81 20.10 -47.82
CA MET A 96 17.97 21.53 -47.89
C MET A 96 16.66 22.23 -48.16
N GLY A 97 16.37 23.34 -47.50
CA GLY A 97 15.26 24.23 -47.79
C GLY A 97 15.36 25.53 -47.04
N MET A 98 15.71 26.60 -47.77
CA MET A 98 15.85 28.00 -47.33
C MET A 98 14.61 28.59 -46.67
N GLY A 99 14.84 29.46 -45.69
CA GLY A 99 14.14 30.75 -45.55
C GLY A 99 12.87 30.77 -44.74
N GLY A 100 12.86 31.54 -43.68
CA GLY A 100 11.64 32.01 -43.03
C GLY A 100 11.86 32.34 -41.56
N SER A 101 12.15 33.63 -41.27
CA SER A 101 11.98 34.21 -39.95
C SER A 101 10.59 33.93 -39.46
N ASP A 102 10.41 33.49 -38.25
CA ASP A 102 9.70 34.24 -37.24
C ASP A 102 9.13 33.38 -36.10
N SER A 103 9.11 33.99 -34.92
CA SER A 103 8.25 33.65 -33.79
C SER A 103 8.54 32.33 -33.08
N SER A 104 9.53 32.40 -32.24
CA SER A 104 9.65 31.56 -31.04
C SER A 104 8.42 31.72 -30.17
N MET A 105 7.32 31.07 -30.53
CA MET A 105 6.24 30.77 -29.60
C MET A 105 6.71 29.62 -28.73
N ASN A 106 7.06 29.97 -27.53
CA ASN A 106 7.35 29.08 -26.41
C ASN A 106 6.10 28.22 -26.17
N LYS A 107 6.00 27.10 -26.91
CA LYS A 107 4.94 26.10 -26.74
C LYS A 107 5.17 25.46 -25.39
N PRO A 108 4.26 25.59 -24.41
CA PRO A 108 4.43 24.94 -23.13
C PRO A 108 4.60 23.44 -23.37
N SER A 109 5.71 22.89 -22.89
CA SER A 109 5.99 21.45 -22.92
C SER A 109 4.82 20.76 -22.22
N GLN A 110 3.93 20.16 -22.98
CA GLN A 110 2.82 19.38 -22.43
C GLN A 110 3.43 18.10 -21.83
N SER A 111 3.63 18.11 -20.52
CA SER A 111 3.95 16.91 -19.80
C SER A 111 2.75 15.97 -19.87
N MET A 112 2.90 14.86 -20.57
CA MET A 112 1.87 13.81 -20.60
C MET A 112 1.99 12.96 -19.35
N MET A 113 0.92 12.90 -18.56
CA MET A 113 0.83 11.93 -17.48
C MET A 113 0.52 10.56 -18.07
N THR A 114 1.42 9.61 -17.85
CA THR A 114 1.25 8.22 -18.29
C THR A 114 1.08 7.32 -17.07
N MET A 115 0.09 6.43 -17.14
CA MET A 115 -0.14 5.39 -16.15
C MET A 115 0.78 4.19 -16.46
N THR A 116 1.59 3.80 -15.50
CA THR A 116 2.55 2.69 -15.66
C THR A 116 2.29 1.64 -14.58
N PRO A 117 2.17 0.35 -14.92
CA PRO A 117 2.07 -0.71 -13.92
C PRO A 117 3.35 -0.82 -13.11
N VAL A 118 3.21 -1.07 -11.81
CA VAL A 118 4.32 -1.33 -10.89
C VAL A 118 4.17 -2.71 -10.26
N SER A 119 5.27 -3.41 -10.06
CA SER A 119 5.26 -4.78 -9.51
C SER A 119 5.03 -4.82 -8.01
N LYS A 120 5.33 -3.73 -7.29
CA LYS A 120 5.17 -3.61 -5.84
C LYS A 120 4.97 -2.16 -5.43
N ILE A 121 4.37 -1.96 -4.26
CA ILE A 121 4.28 -0.67 -3.57
C ILE A 121 5.02 -0.81 -2.25
N GLU A 122 6.15 -0.11 -2.10
CA GLU A 122 6.96 -0.14 -0.88
C GLU A 122 6.37 0.77 0.20
N ILE A 123 6.39 0.29 1.44
CA ILE A 123 5.93 0.99 2.63
C ILE A 123 7.12 1.06 3.60
N PRO A 124 7.72 2.23 3.81
CA PRO A 124 8.91 2.37 4.67
C PRO A 124 8.67 1.84 6.08
N ALA A 125 9.73 1.38 6.73
CA ALA A 125 9.70 1.02 8.14
C ALA A 125 9.23 2.22 8.98
N ASN A 126 8.30 1.98 9.93
CA ASN A 126 7.69 3.02 10.76
C ASN A 126 7.18 4.23 9.96
N GLY A 127 6.70 3.98 8.72
CA GLY A 127 6.30 5.01 7.78
C GLY A 127 4.98 4.69 7.11
N LYS A 128 4.61 5.55 6.18
CA LYS A 128 3.36 5.41 5.42
C LYS A 128 3.56 5.68 3.94
N VAL A 129 2.67 5.11 3.13
CA VAL A 129 2.52 5.43 1.71
C VAL A 129 1.05 5.75 1.43
N THR A 130 0.81 6.79 0.65
CA THR A 130 -0.52 7.22 0.27
C THR A 130 -0.76 6.90 -1.20
N LEU A 131 -1.80 6.12 -1.45
CA LEU A 131 -2.32 5.87 -2.79
C LEU A 131 -3.43 6.91 -3.06
N ALA A 132 -3.20 7.77 -4.04
CA ALA A 132 -4.06 8.91 -4.32
C ALA A 132 -4.21 9.15 -5.84
N PRO A 133 -5.23 9.89 -6.27
CA PRO A 133 -5.34 10.33 -7.66
C PRO A 133 -4.05 11.03 -8.12
N ASN A 134 -3.65 10.76 -9.37
CA ASN A 134 -2.42 11.28 -9.99
C ASN A 134 -1.10 10.78 -9.36
N GLY A 135 -1.15 9.76 -8.50
CA GLY A 135 0.01 9.09 -7.91
C GLY A 135 -0.10 7.59 -8.01
N LEU A 136 0.39 6.90 -6.97
CA LEU A 136 0.18 5.46 -6.80
C LEU A 136 -1.31 5.17 -6.60
N HIS A 137 -1.81 4.10 -7.18
CA HIS A 137 -3.18 3.62 -7.01
C HIS A 137 -3.31 2.15 -7.42
N ILE A 138 -4.41 1.53 -7.05
CA ILE A 138 -4.73 0.16 -7.47
C ILE A 138 -5.91 0.23 -8.45
N MET A 139 -5.65 -0.15 -9.70
CA MET A 139 -6.70 -0.30 -10.70
C MET A 139 -7.48 -1.58 -10.47
N MET A 140 -8.79 -1.50 -10.56
CA MET A 140 -9.73 -2.61 -10.49
C MET A 140 -10.37 -2.77 -11.87
N PHE A 141 -10.06 -3.86 -12.56
CA PHE A 141 -10.54 -4.16 -13.90
C PHE A 141 -11.68 -5.17 -13.87
N GLY A 142 -12.67 -4.96 -14.73
CA GLY A 142 -13.75 -5.89 -14.92
C GLY A 142 -14.58 -6.08 -13.63
N LEU A 143 -15.17 -5.01 -13.12
CA LEU A 143 -16.12 -5.10 -12.01
C LEU A 143 -17.28 -6.04 -12.39
N LYS A 144 -17.61 -6.98 -11.50
CA LYS A 144 -18.69 -7.95 -11.73
C LYS A 144 -20.09 -7.31 -11.70
N SER A 145 -20.21 -6.21 -10.98
CA SER A 145 -21.40 -5.38 -10.93
C SER A 145 -21.00 -3.92 -10.76
N ARG A 146 -21.87 -3.02 -11.22
CA ARG A 146 -21.66 -1.59 -11.01
C ARG A 146 -22.02 -1.23 -9.56
N PRO A 147 -21.05 -0.76 -8.76
CA PRO A 147 -21.34 -0.38 -7.38
C PRO A 147 -22.12 0.94 -7.34
N ALA A 148 -22.87 1.14 -6.28
CA ALA A 148 -23.52 2.39 -5.96
C ALA A 148 -22.64 3.26 -5.03
N MET A 149 -22.93 4.56 -4.99
CA MET A 149 -22.30 5.47 -4.05
C MET A 149 -22.55 4.99 -2.62
N GLY A 150 -21.51 4.90 -1.80
CA GLY A 150 -21.58 4.41 -0.43
C GLY A 150 -21.42 2.90 -0.26
N ASP A 151 -21.45 2.12 -1.34
CA ASP A 151 -21.20 0.67 -1.27
C ASP A 151 -19.81 0.39 -0.70
N LYS A 152 -19.68 -0.78 -0.08
CA LYS A 152 -18.41 -1.26 0.46
C LYS A 152 -17.86 -2.39 -0.39
N ILE A 153 -16.59 -2.25 -0.75
CA ILE A 153 -15.85 -3.24 -1.54
C ILE A 153 -14.72 -3.79 -0.67
N ASN A 154 -14.69 -5.11 -0.52
CA ASN A 154 -13.62 -5.81 0.18
C ASN A 154 -12.46 -6.07 -0.77
N VAL A 155 -11.26 -5.72 -0.32
CA VAL A 155 -10.00 -5.94 -1.03
C VAL A 155 -9.01 -6.59 -0.09
N ALA A 156 -8.23 -7.54 -0.56
CA ALA A 156 -7.13 -8.16 0.15
C ALA A 156 -5.81 -7.74 -0.50
N LEU A 157 -4.93 -7.13 0.29
CA LEU A 157 -3.58 -6.74 -0.13
C LEU A 157 -2.58 -7.76 0.42
N LYS A 158 -1.85 -8.44 -0.45
CA LYS A 158 -0.81 -9.39 -0.06
C LYS A 158 0.52 -8.68 0.06
N LEU A 159 1.20 -8.87 1.19
CA LEU A 159 2.53 -8.32 1.45
C LEU A 159 3.65 -9.30 1.04
N ASP A 160 4.86 -8.79 0.97
CA ASP A 160 6.09 -9.51 0.63
C ASP A 160 6.46 -10.61 1.64
N ASP A 161 6.02 -10.48 2.90
CA ASP A 161 6.18 -11.52 3.93
C ASP A 161 5.10 -12.61 3.89
N GLY A 162 4.18 -12.53 2.93
CA GLY A 162 3.07 -13.47 2.76
C GLY A 162 1.82 -13.14 3.58
N SER A 163 1.87 -12.16 4.47
CA SER A 163 0.70 -11.69 5.22
C SER A 163 -0.30 -10.98 4.31
N THR A 164 -1.52 -10.82 4.79
CA THR A 164 -2.61 -10.20 4.05
C THR A 164 -3.25 -9.10 4.89
N VAL A 165 -3.36 -7.92 4.30
CA VAL A 165 -4.05 -6.77 4.90
C VAL A 165 -5.47 -6.69 4.31
N PRO A 166 -6.52 -6.93 5.11
CA PRO A 166 -7.90 -6.75 4.67
C PRO A 166 -8.25 -5.27 4.61
N VAL A 167 -8.90 -4.86 3.53
CA VAL A 167 -9.31 -3.48 3.28
C VAL A 167 -10.79 -3.44 2.96
N VAL A 168 -11.54 -2.57 3.62
CA VAL A 168 -12.93 -2.25 3.28
C VAL A 168 -12.98 -0.85 2.73
N ALA A 169 -13.15 -0.72 1.42
CA ALA A 169 -13.18 0.57 0.73
C ALA A 169 -14.62 1.02 0.46
N THR A 170 -14.90 2.30 0.68
CA THR A 170 -16.21 2.90 0.40
C THR A 170 -16.20 3.54 -0.98
N VAL A 171 -17.24 3.30 -1.78
CA VAL A 171 -17.41 3.92 -3.10
C VAL A 171 -17.79 5.39 -2.95
N LYS A 172 -17.02 6.29 -3.59
CA LYS A 172 -17.19 7.75 -3.56
C LYS A 172 -17.19 8.35 -4.97
#